data_5bf8a09c0dfde9934a84f959cfb3eb0a
#
_entry.id   5bf8a09c0dfde9934a84f959cfb3eb0a
#
_cell.length_a   1.000
_cell.length_b   1.000
_cell.length_c   1.000
_cell.angle_alpha   90.00
_cell.angle_beta   90.00
_cell.angle_gamma   90.00
#
_symmetry.space_group_name_H-M   'P 1'
#
loop_
_entity.id
_entity.type
_entity.pdbx_description
1 polymer ?
#
loop_
_entity_poly.entity_id
_entity_poly.type
_entity_poly.pdbx_seq_one_letter_code
_entity_poly.pdbx_strand_id
1 'polypeptide(L)'
;GKLSRGLGDVYKRQIIDESDKTMLNEMIAFGKLYYVVEKISDCVQKNIILGYDLDQYNTLGENEAFIYSYFIQNELFFEKQQKEKQKYMSERPRTYEISSQVPGRIGRWLGWKIVHSYMDNHEVTLEELLMETDYKKIFYNSNYKPS
;
A
#
# COMPACT_ATOMS: atom_id res chain seq x y z
N GLY A 1 -5.54 -11.81 20.20
CA GLY A 1 -6.73 -12.41 20.80
C GLY A 1 -7.98 -12.22 19.96
N LYS A 2 -9.11 -12.64 20.49
CA LYS A 2 -10.40 -12.53 19.78
C LYS A 2 -10.75 -11.09 19.39
N LEU A 3 -10.40 -10.13 20.23
CA LEU A 3 -10.68 -8.72 19.97
C LEU A 3 -9.91 -8.21 18.75
N SER A 4 -8.64 -8.61 18.64
CA SER A 4 -7.81 -8.24 17.49
C SER A 4 -8.34 -8.84 16.19
N ARG A 5 -8.82 -10.07 16.22
CA ARG A 5 -9.42 -10.73 15.06
C ARG A 5 -10.70 -10.02 14.63
N GLY A 6 -11.55 -9.65 15.59
CA GLY A 6 -12.78 -8.94 15.31
C GLY A 6 -12.53 -7.61 14.65
N LEU A 7 -11.55 -6.86 15.14
CA LEU A 7 -11.15 -5.57 14.56
C LEU A 7 -10.58 -5.76 13.15
N GLY A 8 -9.76 -6.80 12.94
CA GLY A 8 -9.21 -7.10 11.63
C GLY A 8 -10.28 -7.42 10.61
N ASP A 9 -11.29 -8.21 11.01
CA ASP A 9 -12.41 -8.56 10.13
C ASP A 9 -13.26 -7.35 9.79
N VAL A 10 -13.50 -6.46 10.77
CA VAL A 10 -14.26 -5.23 10.56
C VAL A 10 -13.51 -4.33 9.58
N TYR A 11 -12.20 -4.17 9.75
CA TYR A 11 -11.38 -3.39 8.83
C TYR A 11 -11.43 -3.95 7.41
N LYS A 12 -11.30 -5.27 7.26
CA LYS A 12 -11.38 -5.90 5.93
C LYS A 12 -12.69 -5.58 5.24
N ARG A 13 -13.81 -5.64 5.95
CA ARG A 13 -15.12 -5.36 5.37
C ARG A 13 -15.30 -3.90 4.97
N GLN A 14 -14.64 -2.98 5.68
CA GLN A 14 -14.79 -1.55 5.44
C GLN A 14 -13.85 -1.00 4.38
N ILE A 15 -12.66 -1.59 4.20
CA ILE A 15 -11.62 -1.01 3.36
C ILE A 15 -11.26 -1.85 2.13
N ILE A 16 -11.71 -3.10 2.06
CA ILE A 16 -11.43 -4.01 0.93
C ILE A 16 -12.75 -4.40 0.28
N ASP A 17 -12.82 -4.22 -1.04
CA ASP A 17 -13.87 -4.83 -1.85
C ASP A 17 -13.46 -6.28 -2.12
N GLU A 18 -14.05 -7.22 -1.39
CA GLU A 18 -13.69 -8.63 -1.48
C GLU A 18 -14.04 -9.26 -2.84
N SER A 19 -14.94 -8.63 -3.61
CA SER A 19 -15.26 -9.10 -4.96
C SER A 19 -14.13 -8.80 -5.95
N ASP A 20 -13.27 -7.83 -5.64
CA ASP A 20 -12.16 -7.44 -6.50
C ASP A 20 -10.89 -8.15 -6.05
N LYS A 21 -10.29 -8.91 -6.93
CA LYS A 21 -9.09 -9.70 -6.66
C LYS A 21 -7.80 -9.05 -7.15
N THR A 22 -7.86 -7.83 -7.65
CA THR A 22 -6.65 -7.16 -8.15
C THR A 22 -5.68 -6.83 -7.03
N MET A 23 -4.40 -6.82 -7.37
CA MET A 23 -3.37 -6.40 -6.42
C MET A 23 -3.56 -4.94 -6.00
N LEU A 24 -4.01 -4.09 -6.91
CA LEU A 24 -4.28 -2.69 -6.60
C LEU A 24 -5.27 -2.54 -5.44
N ASN A 25 -6.33 -3.33 -5.42
CA ASN A 25 -7.30 -3.31 -4.33
C ASN A 25 -6.63 -3.61 -2.98
N GLU A 26 -5.80 -4.65 -2.94
CA GLU A 26 -5.05 -5.01 -1.73
C GLU A 26 -4.03 -3.94 -1.34
N MET A 27 -3.34 -3.37 -2.32
CA MET A 27 -2.37 -2.30 -2.10
C MET A 27 -3.01 -1.08 -1.47
N ILE A 28 -4.15 -0.65 -1.99
CA ILE A 28 -4.87 0.51 -1.46
C ILE A 28 -5.39 0.23 -0.05
N ALA A 29 -5.87 -0.99 0.20
CA ALA A 29 -6.33 -1.38 1.54
C ALA A 29 -5.20 -1.25 2.58
N PHE A 30 -4.01 -1.77 2.28
CA PHE A 30 -2.86 -1.59 3.16
C PHE A 30 -2.46 -0.12 3.28
N GLY A 31 -2.50 0.61 2.17
CA GLY A 31 -2.17 2.03 2.16
C GLY A 31 -3.07 2.84 3.08
N LYS A 32 -4.35 2.55 3.08
CA LYS A 32 -5.32 3.20 3.99
C LYS A 32 -4.96 2.93 5.45
N LEU A 33 -4.67 1.67 5.78
CA LEU A 33 -4.33 1.29 7.15
C LEU A 33 -3.08 2.02 7.63
N TYR A 34 -2.03 2.00 6.82
CA TYR A 34 -0.79 2.68 7.17
C TYR A 34 -0.99 4.19 7.31
N TYR A 35 -1.78 4.78 6.42
CA TYR A 35 -2.05 6.21 6.47
C TYR A 35 -2.79 6.60 7.74
N VAL A 36 -3.80 5.83 8.13
CA VAL A 36 -4.57 6.10 9.35
C VAL A 36 -3.67 5.96 10.58
N VAL A 37 -2.88 4.88 10.64
CA VAL A 37 -1.95 4.68 11.76
C VAL A 37 -0.96 5.84 11.86
N GLU A 38 -0.44 6.30 10.72
CA GLU A 38 0.46 7.44 10.67
C GLU A 38 -0.18 8.70 11.28
N LYS A 39 -1.43 8.96 10.95
CA LYS A 39 -2.12 10.18 11.40
C LYS A 39 -2.54 10.14 12.87
N ILE A 40 -2.82 8.96 13.41
CA ILE A 40 -3.21 8.85 14.83
C ILE A 40 -2.02 8.56 15.74
N SER A 41 -0.83 8.30 15.20
CA SER A 41 0.37 7.93 15.95
C SER A 41 1.47 8.95 15.70
N ASP A 42 1.29 10.17 16.21
CA ASP A 42 2.16 11.33 15.93
C ASP A 42 3.64 11.08 16.23
N CYS A 43 3.95 10.18 17.17
CA CYS A 43 5.32 9.95 17.63
C CYS A 43 6.01 8.78 16.95
N VAL A 44 5.32 8.05 16.06
CA VAL A 44 5.90 6.86 15.42
C VAL A 44 6.42 7.21 14.04
N GLN A 45 7.68 6.83 13.78
CA GLN A 45 8.30 7.09 12.48
C GLN A 45 7.66 6.25 11.39
N LYS A 46 7.59 6.80 10.18
CA LYS A 46 6.94 6.16 9.03
C LYS A 46 7.55 4.81 8.70
N ASN A 47 8.86 4.68 8.77
CA ASN A 47 9.53 3.41 8.48
C ASN A 47 9.07 2.31 9.45
N ILE A 48 8.85 2.65 10.71
CA ILE A 48 8.39 1.70 11.73
C ILE A 48 6.95 1.27 11.44
N ILE A 49 6.09 2.21 11.11
CA ILE A 49 4.69 1.91 10.74
C ILE A 49 4.65 0.90 9.58
N LEU A 50 5.50 1.13 8.58
CA LEU A 50 5.57 0.26 7.39
C LEU A 50 6.34 -1.03 7.63
N GLY A 51 7.03 -1.14 8.77
CA GLY A 51 7.78 -2.34 9.13
C GLY A 51 9.16 -2.45 8.48
N TYR A 52 9.77 -1.33 8.12
CA TYR A 52 11.10 -1.29 7.51
C TYR A 52 12.10 -0.63 8.46
N ASP A 53 13.37 -1.06 8.39
CA ASP A 53 14.43 -0.29 9.01
C ASP A 53 14.73 0.96 8.16
N LEU A 54 15.54 1.88 8.67
CA LEU A 54 15.84 3.12 7.98
C LEU A 54 16.52 2.91 6.63
N ASP A 55 17.43 1.94 6.55
CA ASP A 55 18.13 1.65 5.29
C ASP A 55 17.16 1.14 4.23
N GLN A 56 16.27 0.23 4.59
CA GLN A 56 15.23 -0.27 3.69
C GLN A 56 14.31 0.86 3.24
N TYR A 57 13.87 1.68 4.17
CA TYR A 57 12.97 2.80 3.88
C TYR A 57 13.62 3.81 2.93
N ASN A 58 14.89 4.13 3.17
CA ASN A 58 15.61 5.07 2.32
C ASN A 58 15.85 4.48 0.92
N THR A 59 16.17 3.19 0.84
CA THR A 59 16.33 2.50 -0.44
C THR A 59 15.04 2.56 -1.26
N LEU A 60 13.88 2.40 -0.62
CA LEU A 60 12.60 2.51 -1.30
C LEU A 60 12.40 3.91 -1.88
N GLY A 61 12.69 4.94 -1.09
CA GLY A 61 12.59 6.32 -1.56
C GLY A 61 13.49 6.62 -2.75
N GLU A 62 14.71 6.10 -2.73
CA GLU A 62 15.68 6.29 -3.81
C GLU A 62 15.26 5.56 -5.09
N ASN A 63 14.49 4.49 -4.98
CA ASN A 63 14.08 3.67 -6.12
C ASN A 63 12.59 3.80 -6.45
N GLU A 64 11.93 4.80 -5.92
CA GLU A 64 10.48 4.96 -6.04
C GLU A 64 10.02 4.98 -7.50
N ALA A 65 10.63 5.81 -8.33
CA ALA A 65 10.27 5.92 -9.74
C ALA A 65 10.51 4.60 -10.49
N PHE A 66 11.61 3.93 -10.20
CA PHE A 66 11.94 2.66 -10.81
C PHE A 66 10.92 1.58 -10.43
N ILE A 67 10.56 1.51 -9.16
CA ILE A 67 9.57 0.54 -8.67
C ILE A 67 8.21 0.79 -9.32
N TYR A 68 7.78 2.04 -9.35
CA TYR A 68 6.51 2.42 -9.98
C TYR A 68 6.50 2.03 -11.46
N SER A 69 7.58 2.34 -12.19
CA SER A 69 7.70 1.99 -13.60
C SER A 69 7.63 0.48 -13.82
N TYR A 70 8.25 -0.30 -12.92
CA TYR A 70 8.20 -1.75 -12.99
C TYR A 70 6.75 -2.25 -12.86
N PHE A 71 5.99 -1.69 -11.92
CA PHE A 71 4.59 -2.06 -11.74
C PHE A 71 3.74 -1.72 -12.96
N ILE A 72 3.99 -0.57 -13.57
CA ILE A 72 3.27 -0.16 -14.78
C ILE A 72 3.62 -1.06 -15.96
N GLN A 73 4.89 -1.29 -16.21
CA GLN A 73 5.36 -2.07 -17.36
C GLN A 73 4.91 -3.52 -17.30
N ASN A 74 4.78 -4.07 -16.12
CA ASN A 74 4.37 -5.47 -15.93
C ASN A 74 2.89 -5.61 -15.58
N GLU A 75 2.13 -4.52 -15.67
CA GLU A 75 0.68 -4.51 -15.40
C GLU A 75 0.31 -5.11 -14.05
N LEU A 76 1.15 -4.90 -13.04
CA LEU A 76 1.00 -5.55 -11.73
C LEU A 76 -0.18 -5.01 -10.92
N PHE A 77 -0.59 -3.77 -11.17
CA PHE A 77 -1.73 -3.21 -10.45
C PHE A 77 -3.01 -4.02 -10.67
N PHE A 78 -3.14 -4.61 -11.83
CA PHE A 78 -4.35 -5.36 -12.20
C PHE A 78 -4.17 -6.88 -12.12
N GLU A 79 -3.06 -7.33 -11.56
CA GLU A 79 -2.79 -8.74 -11.37
C GLU A 79 -3.79 -9.35 -10.39
N LYS A 80 -4.38 -10.50 -10.77
CA LYS A 80 -5.41 -11.19 -9.98
C LYS A 80 -4.94 -12.54 -9.44
N GLN A 81 -3.88 -13.12 -10.01
CA GLN A 81 -3.40 -14.43 -9.59
C GLN A 81 -2.71 -14.31 -8.22
N GLN A 82 -3.20 -15.08 -7.26
CA GLN A 82 -2.71 -15.03 -5.89
C GLN A 82 -1.20 -15.30 -5.80
N LYS A 83 -0.72 -16.28 -6.55
CA LYS A 83 0.70 -16.63 -6.58
C LYS A 83 1.57 -15.44 -7.01
N GLU A 84 1.13 -14.70 -8.02
CA GLU A 84 1.87 -13.55 -8.51
C GLU A 84 1.80 -12.37 -7.54
N LYS A 85 0.61 -12.12 -6.97
CA LYS A 85 0.43 -11.03 -6.01
C LYS A 85 1.30 -11.23 -4.77
N GLN A 86 1.46 -12.46 -4.30
CA GLN A 86 2.26 -12.75 -3.11
C GLN A 86 3.71 -12.33 -3.25
N LYS A 87 4.26 -12.32 -4.46
CA LYS A 87 5.64 -11.90 -4.70
C LYS A 87 5.88 -10.46 -4.25
N TYR A 88 4.85 -9.62 -4.32
CA TYR A 88 4.94 -8.20 -4.03
C TYR A 88 4.22 -7.78 -2.75
N MET A 89 3.30 -8.60 -2.26
CA MET A 89 2.46 -8.25 -1.11
C MET A 89 2.83 -8.98 0.17
N SER A 90 3.41 -10.18 0.08
CA SER A 90 3.72 -10.98 1.26
C SER A 90 5.06 -10.58 1.89
N GLU A 91 5.28 -11.06 3.10
CA GLU A 91 6.54 -10.84 3.79
C GLU A 91 7.65 -11.69 3.15
N ARG A 92 8.70 -11.01 2.74
CA ARG A 92 9.89 -11.59 2.12
C ARG A 92 11.08 -10.72 2.47
N PRO A 93 12.30 -11.28 2.54
CA PRO A 93 13.48 -10.45 2.75
C PRO A 93 13.71 -9.42 1.65
N ARG A 94 13.48 -9.82 0.40
CA ARG A 94 13.69 -8.96 -0.77
C ARG A 94 12.63 -9.25 -1.83
N THR A 95 12.39 -8.26 -2.69
CA THR A 95 11.59 -8.44 -3.89
C THR A 95 12.55 -8.66 -5.06
N TYR A 96 13.04 -9.90 -5.18
CA TYR A 96 14.07 -10.25 -6.15
C TYR A 96 13.64 -10.04 -7.60
N GLU A 97 12.35 -10.11 -7.87
CA GLU A 97 11.79 -9.88 -9.21
C GLU A 97 12.13 -8.49 -9.73
N ILE A 98 12.26 -7.52 -8.82
CA ILE A 98 12.63 -6.16 -9.17
C ILE A 98 14.15 -5.98 -9.04
N SER A 99 14.69 -6.28 -7.86
CA SER A 99 16.12 -6.09 -7.58
C SER A 99 16.47 -6.73 -6.24
N SER A 100 17.72 -7.17 -6.10
CA SER A 100 18.24 -7.68 -4.81
C SER A 100 18.33 -6.60 -3.74
N GLN A 101 18.19 -5.32 -4.12
CA GLN A 101 18.23 -4.20 -3.17
C GLN A 101 16.86 -3.81 -2.64
N VAL A 102 15.79 -4.24 -3.30
CA VAL A 102 14.43 -3.86 -2.94
C VAL A 102 13.90 -4.80 -1.83
N PRO A 103 13.49 -4.26 -0.68
CA PRO A 103 12.93 -5.10 0.39
C PRO A 103 11.60 -5.71 0.00
N GLY A 104 11.10 -6.64 0.81
CA GLY A 104 9.82 -7.30 0.61
C GLY A 104 8.63 -6.38 0.88
N ARG A 105 7.43 -6.88 0.64
CA ARG A 105 6.16 -6.18 0.88
C ARG A 105 6.04 -4.88 0.09
N ILE A 106 6.71 -4.83 -1.06
CA ILE A 106 6.83 -3.59 -1.83
C ILE A 106 5.47 -3.03 -2.29
N GLY A 107 4.51 -3.90 -2.55
CA GLY A 107 3.17 -3.48 -2.94
C GLY A 107 2.43 -2.73 -1.83
N ARG A 108 2.66 -3.11 -0.57
CA ARG A 108 2.05 -2.41 0.56
C ARG A 108 2.60 -0.99 0.68
N TRP A 109 3.90 -0.82 0.52
CA TRP A 109 4.55 0.49 0.54
C TRP A 109 4.05 1.37 -0.60
N LEU A 110 3.98 0.81 -1.81
CA LEU A 110 3.51 1.56 -2.98
C LEU A 110 2.05 1.98 -2.80
N GLY A 111 1.22 1.10 -2.23
CA GLY A 111 -0.16 1.44 -1.89
C GLY A 111 -0.25 2.61 -0.92
N TRP A 112 0.63 2.63 0.08
CA TRP A 112 0.71 3.75 1.02
C TRP A 112 1.10 5.06 0.32
N LYS A 113 2.04 5.01 -0.61
CA LYS A 113 2.45 6.18 -1.40
C LYS A 113 1.28 6.72 -2.24
N ILE A 114 0.51 5.82 -2.86
CA ILE A 114 -0.65 6.20 -3.66
C ILE A 114 -1.72 6.86 -2.78
N VAL A 115 -2.05 6.26 -1.65
CA VAL A 115 -3.03 6.82 -0.72
C VAL A 115 -2.56 8.18 -0.19
N HIS A 116 -1.28 8.29 0.12
CA HIS A 116 -0.69 9.55 0.59
C HIS A 116 -0.86 10.65 -0.46
N SER A 117 -0.56 10.34 -1.71
CA SER A 117 -0.72 11.28 -2.81
C SER A 117 -2.18 11.69 -2.98
N TYR A 118 -3.10 10.73 -2.89
CA TYR A 118 -4.53 11.01 -2.96
C TYR A 118 -4.96 11.99 -1.86
N MET A 119 -4.56 11.73 -0.63
CA MET A 119 -4.94 12.57 0.50
C MET A 119 -4.31 13.96 0.44
N ASP A 120 -3.10 14.06 -0.09
CA ASP A 120 -2.41 15.35 -0.26
C ASP A 120 -3.09 16.24 -1.31
N ASN A 121 -3.80 15.65 -2.26
CA ASN A 121 -4.41 16.36 -3.38
C ASN A 121 -5.93 16.59 -3.20
N HIS A 122 -6.52 16.10 -2.12
CA HIS A 122 -7.96 16.19 -1.89
C HIS A 122 -8.25 16.52 -0.43
N GLU A 123 -9.35 17.24 -0.20
CA GLU A 123 -9.83 17.52 1.16
C GLU A 123 -10.75 16.37 1.59
N VAL A 124 -10.14 15.29 2.09
CA VAL A 124 -10.84 14.08 2.50
C VAL A 124 -10.46 13.79 3.95
N THR A 125 -11.44 13.50 4.78
CA THR A 125 -11.19 13.12 6.17
C THR A 125 -10.73 11.67 6.25
N LEU A 126 -10.13 11.28 7.39
CA LEU A 126 -9.74 9.89 7.60
C LEU A 126 -10.94 8.96 7.54
N GLU A 127 -12.06 9.39 8.11
CA GLU A 127 -13.30 8.62 8.08
C GLU A 127 -13.80 8.40 6.65
N GLU A 128 -13.82 9.47 5.85
CA GLU A 128 -14.20 9.37 4.44
C GLU A 128 -13.28 8.45 3.66
N LEU A 129 -11.96 8.52 3.94
CA LEU A 129 -11.00 7.62 3.30
C LEU A 129 -11.30 6.16 3.61
N LEU A 130 -11.56 5.85 4.88
CA LEU A 130 -11.84 4.48 5.29
C LEU A 130 -13.14 3.95 4.71
N MET A 131 -14.14 4.82 4.53
CA MET A 131 -15.44 4.43 3.99
C MET A 131 -15.43 4.29 2.47
N GLU A 132 -14.42 4.85 1.79
CA GLU A 132 -14.33 4.78 0.34
C GLU A 132 -13.89 3.38 -0.09
N THR A 133 -14.77 2.63 -0.72
CA THR A 133 -14.48 1.27 -1.19
C THR A 133 -14.05 1.23 -2.66
N ASP A 134 -14.21 2.35 -3.38
CA ASP A 134 -13.79 2.43 -4.78
C ASP A 134 -12.29 2.74 -4.86
N TYR A 135 -11.47 1.68 -4.86
CA TYR A 135 -10.02 1.81 -4.91
C TYR A 135 -9.55 2.46 -6.23
N LYS A 136 -10.30 2.27 -7.31
CA LYS A 136 -9.95 2.87 -8.61
C LYS A 136 -10.07 4.39 -8.55
N LYS A 137 -11.09 4.90 -7.86
CA LYS A 137 -11.25 6.34 -7.63
C LYS A 137 -10.04 6.90 -6.91
N ILE A 138 -9.58 6.22 -5.86
CA ILE A 138 -8.40 6.65 -5.11
C ILE A 138 -7.17 6.64 -6.03
N PHE A 139 -6.97 5.57 -6.77
CA PHE A 139 -5.80 5.42 -7.63
C PHE A 139 -5.77 6.48 -8.74
N TYR A 140 -6.85 6.60 -9.50
CA TYR A 140 -6.89 7.50 -10.65
C TYR A 140 -6.90 8.98 -10.25
N ASN A 141 -7.41 9.30 -9.07
CA ASN A 141 -7.44 10.68 -8.58
C ASN A 141 -6.24 11.01 -7.66
N SER A 142 -5.34 10.06 -7.44
CA SER A 142 -4.18 10.27 -6.58
C SER A 142 -3.15 11.22 -7.19
N ASN A 143 -3.10 11.30 -8.52
CA ASN A 143 -2.07 12.03 -9.27
C ASN A 143 -0.66 11.54 -8.92
N TYR A 144 -0.54 10.29 -8.48
CA TYR A 144 0.74 9.72 -8.10
C TYR A 144 1.56 9.40 -9.35
N LYS A 145 2.65 10.14 -9.54
CA LYS A 145 3.56 9.97 -10.69
C LYS A 145 4.98 10.28 -10.23
N PRO A 146 5.65 9.35 -9.56
CA PRO A 146 7.02 9.60 -9.11
C PRO A 146 7.97 9.69 -10.31
N SER A 147 8.93 10.60 -10.20
CA SER A 147 9.92 10.85 -11.27
C SER A 147 11.33 10.69 -10.75
#